data_adcddc0dd2c4ab70200d1c8c067bdff4
#
_entry.id   adcddc0dd2c4ab70200d1c8c067bdff4
#
_cell.length_a   1.000
_cell.length_b   1.000
_cell.length_c   1.000
_cell.angle_alpha   90.00
_cell.angle_beta   90.00
_cell.angle_gamma   90.00
#
_symmetry.space_group_name_H-M   'P 1'
#
loop_
_entity.id
_entity.type
_entity.pdbx_description
1 polymer ?
#
loop_
_entity_poly.entity_id
_entity_poly.type
_entity_poly.pdbx_seq_one_letter_code
_entity_poly.pdbx_strand_id
1 'polypeptide(L)'
;MATVTLTSCAGVDDNKIEDNPNIIFILADDLGYADISCLGQNKFSTPNIDKLASQGMVFTQHYSGSSVSAPSRSWLITGQHTGHTVIRGNKGLPVEGQHPMPSDTYTIFKMLKDNGYKTSVFGKWGLGAPQTEGAPENQSV
;
A
#
# COMPACT_ATOMS: atom_id res chain seq x y z
N MET A 1 -1.75 -5.55 -10.30
CA MET A 1 -0.96 -4.62 -9.48
C MET A 1 0.34 -5.31 -9.10
N ALA A 2 1.48 -4.82 -9.55
CA ALA A 2 2.77 -5.37 -9.15
C ALA A 2 3.32 -4.60 -7.97
N THR A 3 3.65 -5.28 -6.88
CA THR A 3 4.26 -4.67 -5.68
C THR A 3 5.69 -5.17 -5.60
N VAL A 4 6.65 -4.26 -5.54
CA VAL A 4 8.06 -4.58 -5.29
C VAL A 4 8.39 -4.19 -3.85
N THR A 5 8.70 -5.17 -3.03
CA THR A 5 9.10 -4.95 -1.63
C THR A 5 10.61 -5.17 -1.53
N LEU A 6 11.33 -4.17 -1.05
CA LEU A 6 12.77 -4.25 -0.79
C LEU A 6 12.99 -4.63 0.67
N THR A 7 13.60 -5.79 0.89
CA THR A 7 14.13 -6.16 2.21
C THR A 7 15.65 -6.17 2.12
N SER A 8 16.31 -5.31 2.89
CA SER A 8 17.77 -5.33 3.05
C SER A 8 18.12 -6.39 4.12
N CYS A 9 18.81 -7.45 3.74
CA CYS A 9 19.43 -8.37 4.69
C CYS A 9 20.81 -7.81 5.06
N ALA A 10 20.91 -7.08 6.16
CA ALA A 10 22.18 -6.80 6.82
C ALA A 10 22.48 -7.93 7.81
N GLY A 11 23.72 -8.39 7.86
CA GLY A 11 24.15 -9.44 8.79
C GLY A 11 23.92 -9.00 10.26
N VAL A 12 23.45 -9.95 11.05
CA VAL A 12 23.12 -9.75 12.48
C VAL A 12 24.43 -9.59 13.25
N ASP A 13 24.66 -8.40 13.78
CA ASP A 13 25.69 -8.11 14.79
C ASP A 13 24.97 -7.99 16.13
N ASP A 14 25.13 -8.94 17.02
CA ASP A 14 24.33 -9.15 18.24
C ASP A 14 24.39 -8.03 19.31
N ASN A 15 24.99 -6.87 18.99
CA ASN A 15 25.13 -5.74 19.90
C ASN A 15 24.72 -4.37 19.28
N LYS A 16 24.02 -4.35 18.15
CA LYS A 16 23.44 -3.12 17.63
C LYS A 16 21.99 -2.99 18.08
N ILE A 17 21.65 -1.84 18.67
CA ILE A 17 20.26 -1.34 18.66
C ILE A 17 19.82 -1.46 17.22
N GLU A 18 18.91 -2.37 16.91
CA GLU A 18 18.37 -2.51 15.56
C GLU A 18 17.67 -1.19 15.22
N ASP A 19 18.35 -0.36 14.44
CA ASP A 19 17.70 0.77 13.78
C ASP A 19 16.67 0.18 12.82
N ASN A 20 15.41 0.34 13.13
CA ASN A 20 14.32 -0.10 12.28
C ASN A 20 14.51 0.47 10.86
N PRO A 21 14.47 -0.36 9.80
CA PRO A 21 14.70 0.11 8.43
C PRO A 21 13.63 1.11 8.02
N ASN A 22 13.99 2.13 7.25
CA ASN A 22 13.01 2.99 6.60
C ASN A 22 12.23 2.17 5.55
N ILE A 23 10.91 2.33 5.52
CA ILE A 23 10.01 1.61 4.62
C ILE A 23 9.37 2.61 3.66
N ILE A 24 9.60 2.42 2.36
CA ILE A 24 8.93 3.18 1.30
C ILE A 24 8.03 2.20 0.54
N PHE A 25 6.72 2.44 0.60
CA PHE A 25 5.73 1.68 -0.13
C PHE A 25 5.18 2.49 -1.29
N ILE A 26 5.35 2.01 -2.53
CA ILE A 26 4.88 2.68 -3.74
C ILE A 26 3.73 1.86 -4.33
N LEU A 27 2.54 2.46 -4.35
CA LEU A 27 1.33 1.86 -4.91
C LEU A 27 0.97 2.56 -6.23
N ALA A 28 1.11 1.86 -7.34
CA ALA A 28 0.66 2.36 -8.63
C ALA A 28 -0.86 2.12 -8.78
N ASP A 29 -1.61 3.17 -9.13
CA ASP A 29 -3.05 3.11 -9.38
C ASP A 29 -3.28 2.66 -10.83
N ASP A 30 -4.10 1.64 -11.03
CA ASP A 30 -4.48 1.07 -12.33
C ASP A 30 -3.32 0.57 -13.22
N LEU A 31 -2.17 0.23 -12.64
CA LEU A 31 -1.06 -0.37 -13.36
C LEU A 31 -1.29 -1.87 -13.54
N GLY A 32 -1.38 -2.31 -14.79
CA GLY A 32 -1.50 -3.73 -15.13
C GLY A 32 -0.17 -4.49 -15.02
N TYR A 33 -0.26 -5.82 -14.87
CA TYR A 33 0.93 -6.68 -14.78
C TYR A 33 1.85 -6.52 -15.99
N ALA A 34 1.28 -6.50 -17.20
CA ALA A 34 2.02 -6.38 -18.45
C ALA A 34 2.34 -4.94 -18.88
N ASP A 35 2.20 -3.97 -17.98
CA ASP A 35 2.55 -2.56 -18.26
C ASP A 35 3.99 -2.22 -17.86
N ILE A 36 4.74 -3.21 -17.34
CA ILE A 36 6.13 -3.04 -16.90
C ILE A 36 7.06 -3.88 -17.77
N SER A 37 8.19 -3.31 -18.22
CA SER A 37 9.11 -3.99 -19.16
C SER A 37 9.66 -5.31 -18.62
N CYS A 38 10.06 -5.38 -17.36
CA CYS A 38 10.56 -6.63 -16.77
C CYS A 38 9.49 -7.72 -16.63
N LEU A 39 8.21 -7.40 -16.84
CA LEU A 39 7.09 -8.32 -16.83
C LEU A 39 6.51 -8.59 -18.23
N GLY A 40 7.21 -8.13 -19.30
CA GLY A 40 6.92 -8.50 -20.70
C GLY A 40 6.35 -7.38 -21.55
N GLN A 41 6.16 -6.17 -21.04
CA GLN A 41 5.80 -5.02 -21.85
C GLN A 41 6.96 -4.65 -22.80
N ASN A 42 6.66 -4.40 -24.10
CA ASN A 42 7.66 -4.16 -25.14
C ASN A 42 7.43 -2.92 -26.00
N LYS A 43 6.37 -2.12 -25.73
CA LYS A 43 6.05 -0.91 -26.49
C LYS A 43 6.78 0.33 -25.96
N PHE A 44 7.15 0.33 -24.69
CA PHE A 44 7.95 1.36 -24.03
C PHE A 44 8.75 0.70 -22.90
N SER A 45 9.72 1.41 -22.35
CA SER A 45 10.58 0.87 -21.28
C SER A 45 10.29 1.52 -19.94
N THR A 46 10.49 0.74 -18.85
CA THR A 46 10.35 1.20 -17.46
C THR A 46 11.68 1.01 -16.71
N PRO A 47 12.78 1.69 -17.13
CA PRO A 47 14.13 1.34 -16.73
C PRO A 47 14.37 1.46 -15.21
N ASN A 48 13.72 2.38 -14.54
CA ASN A 48 13.87 2.55 -13.09
C ASN A 48 13.18 1.42 -12.31
N ILE A 49 12.01 0.99 -12.77
CA ILE A 49 11.28 -0.14 -12.18
C ILE A 49 12.04 -1.45 -12.48
N ASP A 50 12.53 -1.61 -13.69
CA ASP A 50 13.32 -2.77 -14.12
C ASP A 50 14.62 -2.87 -13.30
N LYS A 51 15.30 -1.75 -13.05
CA LYS A 51 16.46 -1.70 -12.17
C LYS A 51 16.10 -2.14 -10.74
N LEU A 52 15.01 -1.64 -10.20
CA LEU A 52 14.53 -2.02 -8.87
C LEU A 52 14.22 -3.52 -8.82
N ALA A 53 13.54 -4.06 -9.83
CA ALA A 53 13.25 -5.48 -9.97
C ALA A 53 14.51 -6.35 -10.03
N SER A 54 15.55 -5.88 -10.74
CA SER A 54 16.84 -6.61 -10.85
C SER A 54 17.67 -6.62 -9.56
N GLN A 55 17.40 -5.71 -8.64
CA GLN A 55 18.10 -5.56 -7.36
C GLN A 55 17.31 -6.11 -6.17
N GLY A 56 16.06 -6.49 -6.39
CA GLY A 56 15.15 -6.95 -5.36
C GLY A 56 14.48 -8.26 -5.69
N MET A 57 13.34 -8.50 -5.05
CA MET A 57 12.52 -9.69 -5.28
C MET A 57 11.26 -9.31 -6.07
N VAL A 58 10.96 -10.06 -7.13
CA VAL A 58 9.75 -9.89 -7.95
C VAL A 58 8.74 -10.97 -7.59
N PHE A 59 7.58 -10.55 -7.10
CA PHE A 59 6.46 -11.44 -6.79
C PHE A 59 5.55 -11.57 -8.00
N THR A 60 5.67 -12.69 -8.75
CA THR A 60 4.90 -12.91 -9.98
C THR A 60 3.46 -13.37 -9.73
N GLN A 61 3.12 -13.74 -8.51
CA GLN A 61 1.80 -14.21 -8.09
C GLN A 61 1.23 -13.34 -6.95
N HIS A 62 1.44 -12.03 -7.02
CA HIS A 62 0.89 -11.08 -6.06
C HIS A 62 -0.31 -10.37 -6.67
N TYR A 63 -1.46 -10.48 -6.02
CA TYR A 63 -2.74 -9.97 -6.52
C TYR A 63 -3.27 -8.86 -5.61
N SER A 64 -3.97 -7.89 -6.20
CA SER A 64 -4.73 -6.93 -5.40
C SER A 64 -5.98 -7.59 -4.80
N GLY A 65 -6.42 -7.11 -3.65
CA GLY A 65 -7.59 -7.66 -2.95
C GLY A 65 -8.92 -7.40 -3.65
N SER A 66 -8.95 -6.53 -4.66
CA SER A 66 -10.13 -6.21 -5.46
C SER A 66 -9.72 -5.58 -6.79
N SER A 67 -10.60 -5.66 -7.78
CA SER A 67 -10.44 -5.03 -9.10
C SER A 67 -10.71 -3.52 -9.10
N VAL A 68 -11.26 -2.95 -8.03
CA VAL A 68 -11.56 -1.52 -7.90
C VAL A 68 -10.84 -0.89 -6.71
N SER A 69 -10.63 0.42 -6.78
CA SER A 69 -9.67 1.15 -5.94
C SER A 69 -9.94 1.07 -4.43
N ALA A 70 -11.12 1.51 -3.97
CA ALA A 70 -11.36 1.64 -2.52
C ALA A 70 -11.25 0.31 -1.76
N PRO A 71 -11.89 -0.81 -2.18
CA PRO A 71 -11.73 -2.08 -1.48
C PRO A 71 -10.33 -2.67 -1.59
N SER A 72 -9.60 -2.42 -2.72
CA SER A 72 -8.21 -2.84 -2.85
C SER A 72 -7.29 -2.11 -1.86
N ARG A 73 -7.49 -0.80 -1.69
CA ARG A 73 -6.76 0.01 -0.70
C ARG A 73 -7.08 -0.41 0.73
N SER A 74 -8.37 -0.64 1.03
CA SER A 74 -8.81 -1.13 2.34
C SER A 74 -8.15 -2.47 2.66
N TRP A 75 -8.17 -3.42 1.72
CA TRP A 75 -7.50 -4.72 1.87
C TRP A 75 -6.00 -4.55 2.18
N LEU A 76 -5.31 -3.72 1.40
CA LEU A 76 -3.88 -3.47 1.55
C LEU A 76 -3.54 -2.89 2.93
N ILE A 77 -4.32 -1.89 3.36
CA ILE A 77 -4.03 -1.12 4.59
C ILE A 77 -4.41 -1.91 5.84
N THR A 78 -5.46 -2.74 5.77
CA THR A 78 -5.97 -3.48 6.93
C THR A 78 -5.50 -4.92 6.99
N GLY A 79 -4.99 -5.48 5.91
CA GLY A 79 -4.71 -6.91 5.79
C GLY A 79 -5.98 -7.79 5.77
N GLN A 80 -7.17 -7.19 5.70
CA GLN A 80 -8.44 -7.91 5.75
C GLN A 80 -8.94 -8.24 4.34
N HIS A 81 -9.26 -9.50 4.09
CA HIS A 81 -9.92 -9.92 2.86
C HIS A 81 -11.19 -9.11 2.61
N THR A 82 -11.51 -8.81 1.34
CA THR A 82 -12.68 -8.00 0.94
C THR A 82 -14.02 -8.54 1.46
N GLY A 83 -14.10 -9.81 1.80
CA GLY A 83 -15.27 -10.40 2.47
C GLY A 83 -15.44 -9.99 3.95
N HIS A 84 -14.39 -9.48 4.59
CA HIS A 84 -14.35 -9.11 6.01
C HIS A 84 -14.18 -7.61 6.24
N THR A 85 -13.59 -6.87 5.28
CA THR A 85 -13.42 -5.42 5.39
C THR A 85 -14.77 -4.70 5.26
N VAL A 86 -14.87 -3.51 5.85
CA VAL A 86 -16.03 -2.63 5.72
C VAL A 86 -16.15 -2.06 4.30
N ILE A 87 -15.02 -1.73 3.67
CA ILE A 87 -14.99 -1.16 2.34
C ILE A 87 -14.95 -2.28 1.29
N ARG A 88 -16.10 -2.61 0.72
CA ARG A 88 -16.28 -3.72 -0.23
C ARG A 88 -16.46 -3.29 -1.69
N GLY A 89 -16.52 -2.00 -1.96
CA GLY A 89 -16.71 -1.43 -3.28
C GLY A 89 -16.46 0.07 -3.30
N ASN A 90 -16.41 0.65 -4.48
CA ASN A 90 -16.41 2.09 -4.60
C ASN A 90 -17.83 2.59 -4.30
N LYS A 91 -17.97 3.40 -3.26
CA LYS A 91 -19.22 4.03 -2.87
C LYS A 91 -18.97 5.51 -2.64
N GLY A 92 -19.43 6.32 -3.57
CA GLY A 92 -19.41 7.78 -3.42
C GLY A 92 -20.45 8.25 -2.39
N LEU A 93 -20.11 9.29 -1.66
CA LEU A 93 -21.02 10.01 -0.81
C LEU A 93 -21.36 11.37 -1.44
N PRO A 94 -22.51 12.00 -1.10
CA PRO A 94 -22.93 13.29 -1.67
C PRO A 94 -21.95 14.44 -1.40
N VAL A 95 -21.23 14.39 -0.29
CA VAL A 95 -20.09 15.25 0.00
C VAL A 95 -18.86 14.51 -0.55
N GLU A 96 -18.04 15.19 -1.30
CA GLU A 96 -16.88 14.68 -2.00
C GLU A 96 -16.15 13.58 -1.19
N GLY A 97 -16.00 12.41 -1.79
CA GLY A 97 -15.20 11.34 -1.21
C GLY A 97 -15.79 9.95 -1.36
N GLN A 98 -14.99 9.00 -0.93
CA GLN A 98 -15.37 7.60 -0.82
C GLN A 98 -15.99 7.33 0.54
N HIS A 99 -16.74 6.24 0.65
CA HIS A 99 -17.26 5.75 1.92
C HIS A 99 -16.11 5.67 2.95
N PRO A 100 -16.25 6.33 4.12
CA PRO A 100 -15.17 6.39 5.10
C PRO A 100 -14.92 5.03 5.75
N MET A 101 -13.65 4.72 5.94
CA MET A 101 -13.22 3.61 6.78
C MET A 101 -13.44 3.97 8.26
N PRO A 102 -13.93 3.07 9.10
CA PRO A 102 -14.12 3.35 10.53
C PRO A 102 -12.81 3.73 11.22
N SER A 103 -12.84 4.71 12.13
CA SER A 103 -11.66 5.25 12.81
C SER A 103 -10.98 4.25 13.75
N ASP A 104 -11.70 3.23 14.22
CA ASP A 104 -11.19 2.15 15.07
C ASP A 104 -10.52 1.00 14.30
N THR A 105 -10.48 1.10 12.97
CA THR A 105 -9.85 0.08 12.12
C THR A 105 -8.36 -0.03 12.40
N TYR A 106 -7.88 -1.23 12.67
CA TYR A 106 -6.44 -1.47 12.82
C TYR A 106 -5.77 -1.50 11.45
N THR A 107 -4.86 -0.59 11.23
CA THR A 107 -4.21 -0.37 9.93
C THR A 107 -2.71 -0.63 10.01
N ILE A 108 -2.05 -0.82 8.86
CA ILE A 108 -0.59 -0.89 8.76
C ILE A 108 0.07 0.37 9.36
N PHE A 109 -0.55 1.55 9.24
CA PHE A 109 -0.02 2.78 9.84
C PHE A 109 -0.03 2.70 11.37
N LYS A 110 -1.13 2.22 11.95
CA LYS A 110 -1.22 2.02 13.38
C LYS A 110 -0.20 0.98 13.85
N MET A 111 -0.08 -0.13 13.17
CA MET A 111 0.93 -1.16 13.46
C MET A 111 2.34 -0.58 13.44
N LEU A 112 2.67 0.23 12.44
CA LEU A 112 3.99 0.86 12.34
C LEU A 112 4.23 1.88 13.44
N LYS A 113 3.23 2.71 13.78
CA LYS A 113 3.32 3.64 14.91
C LYS A 113 3.52 2.93 16.24
N ASP A 114 2.80 1.84 16.49
CA ASP A 114 2.94 1.02 17.70
C ASP A 114 4.36 0.41 17.82
N ASN A 115 5.09 0.32 16.70
CA ASN A 115 6.48 -0.12 16.62
C ASN A 115 7.50 1.02 16.45
N GLY A 116 7.12 2.26 16.79
CA GLY A 116 8.03 3.41 16.85
C GLY A 116 8.30 4.12 15.52
N TYR A 117 7.62 3.74 14.45
CA TYR A 117 7.75 4.43 13.16
C TYR A 117 6.95 5.74 13.12
N LYS A 118 7.45 6.70 12.35
CA LYS A 118 6.67 7.84 11.86
C LYS A 118 6.09 7.45 10.51
N THR A 119 4.80 7.68 10.32
CA THR A 119 4.07 7.31 9.11
C THR A 119 3.63 8.54 8.34
N SER A 120 3.54 8.41 7.02
CA SER A 120 3.00 9.44 6.14
C SER A 120 2.42 8.79 4.89
N VAL A 121 1.42 9.44 4.28
CA VAL A 121 0.85 9.04 3.00
C VAL A 121 0.80 10.22 2.04
N PHE A 122 1.08 9.98 0.77
CA PHE A 122 1.06 10.98 -0.29
C PHE A 122 0.26 10.44 -1.48
N GLY A 123 -0.61 11.27 -2.05
CA GLY A 123 -1.42 10.92 -3.21
C GLY A 123 -2.84 10.46 -2.87
N LYS A 124 -3.39 9.57 -3.70
CA LYS A 124 -4.79 9.14 -3.61
C LYS A 124 -5.02 8.25 -2.40
N TRP A 125 -5.90 8.67 -1.49
CA TRP A 125 -6.32 7.93 -0.30
C TRP A 125 -7.48 6.97 -0.58
N GLY A 126 -8.65 7.52 -0.90
CA GLY A 126 -9.83 6.77 -1.35
C GLY A 126 -10.61 5.99 -0.27
N LEU A 127 -10.39 6.26 1.02
CA LEU A 127 -11.02 5.58 2.14
C LEU A 127 -11.73 6.54 3.10
N GLY A 128 -12.05 7.72 2.64
CA GLY A 128 -12.76 8.78 3.34
C GLY A 128 -12.29 10.15 2.91
N ALA A 129 -13.20 11.12 2.93
CA ALA A 129 -12.91 12.51 2.66
C ALA A 129 -12.24 13.18 3.87
N PRO A 130 -11.59 14.34 3.71
CA PRO A 130 -11.16 15.16 4.83
C PRO A 130 -12.29 15.41 5.84
N GLN A 131 -11.96 15.42 7.12
CA GLN A 131 -12.91 15.61 8.24
C GLN A 131 -13.90 14.43 8.47
N THR A 132 -13.79 13.34 7.74
CA THR A 132 -14.52 12.10 8.06
C THR A 132 -13.69 11.20 8.96
N GLU A 133 -14.33 10.19 9.57
CA GLU A 133 -13.62 9.18 10.37
C GLU A 133 -12.57 8.41 9.57
N GLY A 134 -12.78 8.26 8.25
CA GLY A 134 -11.87 7.59 7.33
C GLY A 134 -10.75 8.47 6.77
N ALA A 135 -10.65 9.73 7.16
CA ALA A 135 -9.57 10.61 6.74
C ALA A 135 -8.19 10.10 7.23
N PRO A 136 -7.11 10.33 6.50
CA PRO A 136 -5.78 9.82 6.86
C PRO A 136 -5.36 10.15 8.31
N GLU A 137 -5.59 11.38 8.75
CA GLU A 137 -5.28 11.85 10.10
C GLU A 137 -6.00 11.06 11.21
N ASN A 138 -7.15 10.46 10.91
CA ASN A 138 -7.92 9.61 11.82
C ASN A 138 -7.54 8.12 11.71
N GLN A 139 -6.67 7.79 10.76
CA GLN A 139 -6.22 6.41 10.47
C GLN A 139 -4.75 6.17 10.89
N SER A 140 -4.25 6.98 11.78
CA SER A 140 -2.87 6.88 12.28
C SER A 140 -1.79 7.15 11.23
N VAL A 141 -2.06 8.01 10.26
CA VAL A 141 -1.09 8.47 9.27
C VAL A 141 -0.30 9.66 9.83
#